data_aeebc7e45dd675763e13505f91f0f63d
#
_entry.id   aeebc7e45dd675763e13505f91f0f63d
#
_cell.length_a   1.000
_cell.length_b   1.000
_cell.length_c   1.000
_cell.angle_alpha   90.00
_cell.angle_beta   90.00
_cell.angle_gamma   90.00
#
_symmetry.space_group_name_H-M   'P 1'
#
loop_
_entity.id
_entity.type
_entity.pdbx_description
1 polymer ?
#
loop_
_entity_poly.entity_id
_entity_poly.type
_entity_poly.pdbx_seq_one_letter_code
_entity_poly.pdbx_strand_id
1 'polypeptide(L)'
;MHAESRAVAARPQNLTAPAVRRLILADFRSYPALDLALDAHMIVLTGENGAGKTNVLEALSLFSPGRGLRRAELAECARIRGSGGFAISVEIEGSRGRVQLGAGLEPPDGGEPQARRFRIDRAPAPSARALADHLRLVWQTPGMDQLFTGPAGERRRFLDRLVLAVDPDHGTRVNGLERALRNRNRLLEEGAADRRWLEAAEHEVAELAVTVAAARRDTVSRLVALISAERQQDSLFPFAEIALTGDIEALVAGMPALAAEDRYRAMLAENRGRDAAAGRTLIGPHTSDLVVRHGPKGLEARQCSTGEQKALLTGLVLAHAHLVAAASGIVPIVLLDEIAAHFDPLRRAALFDELVGLGGQVWMTGADDAAFAELTDRAQILRVTPGRISRGN
;
A
#
# COMPACT_ATOMS: atom_id res chain seq x y z
N MET A 1 -12.38 42.74 6.97
CA MET A 1 -11.18 42.71 7.79
C MET A 1 -11.44 41.72 8.91
N HIS A 2 -11.00 40.48 8.74
CA HIS A 2 -10.65 39.46 9.74
C HIS A 2 -10.21 38.21 8.96
N ALA A 3 -8.91 38.18 8.66
CA ALA A 3 -8.23 36.96 8.27
C ALA A 3 -7.92 36.19 9.57
N GLU A 4 -8.79 35.27 9.95
CA GLU A 4 -8.47 34.32 11.01
C GLU A 4 -7.45 33.33 10.47
N SER A 5 -6.26 33.43 11.03
CA SER A 5 -5.14 32.52 10.89
C SER A 5 -5.61 31.09 11.17
N ARG A 6 -5.68 30.24 10.13
CA ARG A 6 -5.87 28.79 10.28
C ARG A 6 -4.75 28.24 11.15
N ALA A 7 -5.07 27.86 12.36
CA ALA A 7 -4.19 27.09 13.23
C ALA A 7 -4.01 25.70 12.59
N VAL A 8 -2.95 25.54 11.83
CA VAL A 8 -2.44 24.23 11.42
C VAL A 8 -2.12 23.46 12.69
N ALA A 9 -2.80 22.35 12.92
CA ALA A 9 -2.50 21.45 14.04
C ALA A 9 -0.99 21.20 14.10
N ALA A 10 -0.38 21.45 15.25
CA ALA A 10 1.05 21.38 15.43
C ALA A 10 1.54 19.97 15.02
N ARG A 11 2.37 19.92 13.97
CA ARG A 11 3.06 18.69 13.57
C ARG A 11 3.86 18.15 14.76
N PRO A 12 3.89 16.83 15.02
CA PRO A 12 4.82 16.27 15.98
C PRO A 12 6.24 16.69 15.59
N GLN A 13 6.98 17.24 16.55
CA GLN A 13 8.21 18.03 16.34
C GLN A 13 9.42 17.28 15.77
N ASN A 14 9.28 15.98 15.34
CA ASN A 14 10.39 15.15 14.87
C ASN A 14 10.05 14.23 13.69
N LEU A 15 9.20 14.64 12.74
CA LEU A 15 8.96 13.84 11.55
C LEU A 15 10.10 13.96 10.55
N THR A 16 10.60 12.82 10.07
CA THR A 16 11.53 12.77 8.94
C THR A 16 10.73 12.71 7.63
N ALA A 17 11.04 13.56 6.68
CA ALA A 17 10.46 13.58 5.33
C ALA A 17 11.53 13.19 4.30
N PRO A 18 11.73 11.89 4.03
CA PRO A 18 12.70 11.44 3.05
C PRO A 18 12.29 11.87 1.64
N ALA A 19 13.27 12.24 0.82
CA ALA A 19 13.07 12.61 -0.58
C ALA A 19 14.04 11.84 -1.48
N VAL A 20 13.55 11.25 -2.57
CA VAL A 20 14.36 10.68 -3.63
C VAL A 20 15.03 11.83 -4.38
N ARG A 21 16.36 11.85 -4.43
CA ARG A 21 17.17 12.84 -5.14
C ARG A 21 17.72 12.32 -6.47
N ARG A 22 17.81 11.01 -6.59
CA ARG A 22 18.20 10.36 -7.84
C ARG A 22 17.51 8.99 -7.96
N LEU A 23 17.02 8.69 -9.14
CA LEU A 23 16.45 7.38 -9.51
C LEU A 23 17.21 6.83 -10.71
N ILE A 24 17.74 5.62 -10.56
CA ILE A 24 18.42 4.89 -11.63
C ILE A 24 17.66 3.59 -11.88
N LEU A 25 17.34 3.31 -13.13
CA LEU A 25 16.74 2.06 -13.59
C LEU A 25 17.66 1.40 -14.62
N ALA A 26 17.78 0.09 -14.56
CA ALA A 26 18.45 -0.72 -15.58
C ALA A 26 17.58 -1.94 -15.90
N ASP A 27 17.29 -2.14 -17.19
CA ASP A 27 16.46 -3.22 -17.73
C ASP A 27 15.09 -3.40 -17.03
N PHE A 28 14.47 -2.28 -16.61
CA PHE A 28 13.20 -2.29 -15.90
C PHE A 28 12.04 -1.87 -16.82
N ARG A 29 11.05 -2.76 -17.03
CA ARG A 29 9.86 -2.51 -17.85
C ARG A 29 10.21 -1.95 -19.24
N SER A 30 9.82 -0.69 -19.50
CA SER A 30 10.10 0.03 -20.75
C SER A 30 11.47 0.72 -20.78
N TYR A 31 12.20 0.73 -19.66
CA TYR A 31 13.46 1.47 -19.54
C TYR A 31 14.67 0.54 -19.67
N PRO A 32 15.44 0.60 -20.77
CA PRO A 32 16.74 -0.08 -20.84
C PRO A 32 17.73 0.51 -19.84
N ALA A 33 17.76 1.84 -19.74
CA ALA A 33 18.49 2.61 -18.75
C ALA A 33 17.80 3.95 -18.51
N LEU A 34 17.74 4.38 -17.27
CA LEU A 34 17.27 5.71 -16.86
C LEU A 34 18.19 6.21 -15.73
N ASP A 35 18.57 7.47 -15.79
CA ASP A 35 19.23 8.18 -14.70
C ASP A 35 18.55 9.54 -14.55
N LEU A 36 17.85 9.73 -13.45
CA LEU A 36 16.98 10.85 -13.22
C LEU A 36 17.37 11.59 -11.93
N ALA A 37 17.81 12.82 -12.05
CA ALA A 37 18.08 13.72 -10.92
C ALA A 37 16.81 14.51 -10.56
N LEU A 38 16.57 14.65 -9.25
CA LEU A 38 15.36 15.21 -8.66
C LEU A 38 15.71 16.25 -7.61
N ASP A 39 15.08 17.41 -7.69
CA ASP A 39 15.33 18.54 -6.80
C ASP A 39 14.06 19.02 -6.05
N ALA A 40 12.87 18.62 -6.48
CA ALA A 40 11.60 19.01 -5.89
C ALA A 40 10.99 17.96 -4.97
N HIS A 41 10.03 18.40 -4.13
CA HIS A 41 9.17 17.50 -3.35
C HIS A 41 7.92 17.04 -4.11
N MET A 42 7.45 17.84 -5.06
CA MET A 42 6.34 17.47 -5.95
C MET A 42 6.93 17.08 -7.30
N ILE A 43 6.75 15.84 -7.71
CA ILE A 43 7.22 15.30 -8.99
C ILE A 43 6.02 14.93 -9.83
N VAL A 44 5.93 15.47 -11.02
CA VAL A 44 4.85 15.20 -11.97
C VAL A 44 5.42 14.56 -13.23
N LEU A 45 4.90 13.39 -13.58
CA LEU A 45 5.26 12.67 -14.80
C LEU A 45 4.11 12.80 -15.80
N THR A 46 4.33 13.49 -16.91
CA THR A 46 3.33 13.69 -17.97
C THR A 46 3.74 12.97 -19.25
N GLY A 47 2.79 12.70 -20.14
CA GLY A 47 3.04 12.06 -21.43
C GLY A 47 1.92 11.10 -21.81
N GLU A 48 2.00 10.57 -23.02
CA GLU A 48 0.98 9.68 -23.60
C GLU A 48 0.76 8.41 -22.76
N ASN A 49 -0.42 7.80 -22.93
CA ASN A 49 -0.70 6.51 -22.29
C ASN A 49 0.25 5.44 -22.86
N GLY A 50 0.79 4.62 -21.96
CA GLY A 50 1.80 3.62 -22.34
C GLY A 50 3.24 4.14 -22.43
N ALA A 51 3.50 5.44 -22.28
CA ALA A 51 4.87 6.01 -22.35
C ALA A 51 5.81 5.50 -21.23
N GLY A 52 5.28 4.94 -20.13
CA GLY A 52 6.09 4.40 -19.04
C GLY A 52 5.98 5.15 -17.72
N LYS A 53 5.07 6.12 -17.58
CA LYS A 53 4.86 6.90 -16.34
C LYS A 53 4.65 6.00 -15.11
N THR A 54 3.67 5.08 -15.18
CA THR A 54 3.37 4.13 -14.11
C THR A 54 4.55 3.19 -13.82
N ASN A 55 5.42 2.90 -14.80
CA ASN A 55 6.61 2.06 -14.58
C ASN A 55 7.59 2.72 -13.61
N VAL A 56 7.69 4.05 -13.61
CA VAL A 56 8.53 4.80 -12.64
C VAL A 56 7.96 4.67 -11.23
N LEU A 57 6.64 4.85 -11.07
CA LEU A 57 5.98 4.67 -9.77
C LEU A 57 6.09 3.21 -9.30
N GLU A 58 5.97 2.25 -10.22
CA GLU A 58 6.15 0.83 -9.91
C GLU A 58 7.56 0.55 -9.40
N ALA A 59 8.60 1.10 -10.04
CA ALA A 59 9.98 0.96 -9.58
C ALA A 59 10.14 1.44 -8.14
N LEU A 60 9.62 2.62 -7.80
CA LEU A 60 9.65 3.14 -6.43
C LEU A 60 8.88 2.23 -5.46
N SER A 61 7.71 1.74 -5.86
CA SER A 61 6.89 0.88 -5.00
C SER A 61 7.57 -0.44 -4.61
N LEU A 62 8.56 -0.88 -5.38
CA LEU A 62 9.33 -2.09 -5.07
C LEU A 62 10.29 -1.93 -3.89
N PHE A 63 10.52 -0.74 -3.36
CA PHE A 63 11.24 -0.54 -2.10
C PHE A 63 10.39 -0.81 -0.86
N SER A 64 9.07 -0.98 -1.01
CA SER A 64 8.20 -1.42 0.08
C SER A 64 8.16 -2.96 0.20
N PRO A 65 7.83 -3.51 1.38
CA PRO A 65 7.44 -4.91 1.49
C PRO A 65 6.26 -5.25 0.56
N GLY A 66 6.18 -6.51 0.11
CA GLY A 66 5.14 -6.96 -0.81
C GLY A 66 5.57 -6.91 -2.28
N ARG A 67 4.60 -6.91 -3.21
CA ARG A 67 4.81 -7.03 -4.66
C ARG A 67 4.75 -5.69 -5.41
N GLY A 68 4.86 -4.57 -4.71
CA GLY A 68 4.75 -3.24 -5.31
C GLY A 68 3.33 -2.89 -5.77
N LEU A 69 3.24 -1.81 -6.52
CA LEU A 69 1.97 -1.13 -6.87
C LEU A 69 1.09 -1.95 -7.83
N ARG A 70 1.66 -2.68 -8.81
CA ARG A 70 0.91 -3.53 -9.75
C ARG A 70 0.77 -4.98 -9.30
N ARG A 71 1.49 -5.40 -8.26
CA ARG A 71 1.51 -6.78 -7.75
C ARG A 71 1.94 -7.80 -8.81
N ALA A 72 2.72 -7.36 -9.80
CA ALA A 72 3.25 -8.20 -10.87
C ALA A 72 4.22 -9.26 -10.31
N GLU A 73 4.40 -10.35 -11.05
CA GLU A 73 5.51 -11.25 -10.80
C GLU A 73 6.83 -10.52 -11.09
N LEU A 74 7.87 -10.79 -10.29
CA LEU A 74 9.12 -10.03 -10.40
C LEU A 74 9.77 -10.15 -11.77
N ALA A 75 9.69 -11.33 -12.40
CA ALA A 75 10.23 -11.55 -13.75
C ALA A 75 9.53 -10.66 -14.80
N GLU A 76 8.24 -10.34 -14.60
CA GLU A 76 7.50 -9.43 -15.48
C GLU A 76 7.97 -7.98 -15.39
N CYS A 77 8.66 -7.61 -14.30
CA CYS A 77 9.25 -6.28 -14.14
C CYS A 77 10.52 -6.10 -14.98
N ALA A 78 11.19 -7.19 -15.38
CA ALA A 78 12.32 -7.13 -16.28
C ALA A 78 11.88 -6.65 -17.68
N ARG A 79 12.79 -5.94 -18.36
CA ARG A 79 12.55 -5.43 -19.70
C ARG A 79 12.37 -6.58 -20.70
N ILE A 80 11.35 -6.50 -21.55
CA ILE A 80 11.17 -7.42 -22.67
C ILE A 80 12.39 -7.32 -23.57
N ARG A 81 13.00 -8.47 -23.89
CA ARG A 81 14.29 -8.59 -24.64
C ARG A 81 15.51 -7.98 -23.91
N GLY A 82 15.45 -7.83 -22.59
CA GLY A 82 16.59 -7.52 -21.73
C GLY A 82 17.31 -8.78 -21.25
N SER A 83 18.08 -8.63 -20.18
CA SER A 83 18.85 -9.73 -19.56
C SER A 83 17.98 -10.76 -18.80
N GLY A 84 16.68 -10.50 -18.62
CA GLY A 84 15.79 -11.28 -17.74
C GLY A 84 15.88 -10.89 -16.25
N GLY A 85 16.77 -9.95 -15.92
CA GLY A 85 16.89 -9.31 -14.61
C GLY A 85 16.62 -7.80 -14.73
N PHE A 86 16.64 -7.10 -13.59
CA PHE A 86 16.54 -5.63 -13.54
C PHE A 86 17.23 -5.10 -12.28
N ALA A 87 17.61 -3.83 -12.32
CA ALA A 87 18.07 -3.10 -11.13
C ALA A 87 17.40 -1.74 -11.00
N ILE A 88 17.07 -1.39 -9.76
CA ILE A 88 16.54 -0.09 -9.37
C ILE A 88 17.44 0.44 -8.26
N SER A 89 17.90 1.68 -8.37
CA SER A 89 18.64 2.37 -7.31
C SER A 89 18.04 3.73 -7.08
N VAL A 90 17.88 4.11 -5.80
CA VAL A 90 17.47 5.45 -5.40
C VAL A 90 18.47 6.03 -4.41
N GLU A 91 18.81 7.31 -4.58
CA GLU A 91 19.48 8.10 -3.57
C GLU A 91 18.41 8.87 -2.80
N ILE A 92 18.31 8.61 -1.50
CA ILE A 92 17.33 9.23 -0.61
C ILE A 92 18.06 10.18 0.32
N GLU A 93 17.55 11.40 0.44
CA GLU A 93 17.95 12.39 1.43
C GLU A 93 16.92 12.41 2.56
N GLY A 94 17.36 12.16 3.78
CA GLY A 94 16.54 12.17 4.99
C GLY A 94 17.26 12.84 6.15
N SER A 95 16.69 12.80 7.36
CA SER A 95 17.27 13.44 8.55
C SER A 95 18.65 12.90 8.95
N ARG A 96 18.99 11.68 8.55
CA ARG A 96 20.29 11.05 8.80
C ARG A 96 21.31 11.26 7.67
N GLY A 97 21.02 12.13 6.72
CA GLY A 97 21.83 12.37 5.53
C GLY A 97 21.35 11.55 4.32
N ARG A 98 22.26 11.33 3.38
CA ARG A 98 21.98 10.60 2.13
C ARG A 98 22.29 9.13 2.29
N VAL A 99 21.39 8.29 1.76
CA VAL A 99 21.52 6.83 1.70
C VAL A 99 21.18 6.34 0.30
N GLN A 100 21.90 5.36 -0.21
CA GLN A 100 21.60 4.70 -1.46
C GLN A 100 20.86 3.39 -1.20
N LEU A 101 19.65 3.26 -1.70
CA LEU A 101 18.88 2.01 -1.63
C LEU A 101 18.83 1.35 -3.00
N GLY A 102 18.96 0.03 -3.03
CA GLY A 102 18.90 -0.79 -4.22
C GLY A 102 17.83 -1.89 -4.09
N ALA A 103 17.11 -2.15 -5.18
CA ALA A 103 16.24 -3.30 -5.34
C ALA A 103 16.43 -3.88 -6.74
N GLY A 104 16.40 -5.21 -6.89
CA GLY A 104 16.59 -5.80 -8.20
C GLY A 104 16.30 -7.29 -8.22
N LEU A 105 16.34 -7.83 -9.43
CA LEU A 105 16.23 -9.24 -9.76
C LEU A 105 17.43 -9.61 -10.62
N GLU A 106 18.20 -10.58 -10.19
CA GLU A 106 19.33 -11.08 -11.00
C GLU A 106 18.80 -11.83 -12.24
N PRO A 107 19.52 -11.80 -13.37
CA PRO A 107 19.18 -12.63 -14.52
C PRO A 107 19.05 -14.11 -14.11
N PRO A 108 18.20 -14.91 -14.79
CA PRO A 108 18.06 -16.32 -14.47
C PRO A 108 19.38 -17.07 -14.71
N ASP A 109 19.88 -17.73 -13.70
CA ASP A 109 21.09 -18.56 -13.76
C ASP A 109 20.66 -20.01 -13.54
N GLY A 110 20.26 -20.68 -14.61
CA GLY A 110 20.18 -22.12 -14.84
C GLY A 110 19.50 -23.03 -13.83
N GLY A 111 18.86 -22.59 -12.75
CA GLY A 111 18.18 -23.49 -11.82
C GLY A 111 17.77 -22.93 -10.46
N GLU A 112 18.21 -21.77 -10.05
CA GLU A 112 17.78 -21.16 -8.79
C GLU A 112 16.52 -20.28 -8.95
N PRO A 113 15.57 -20.33 -8.01
CA PRO A 113 14.43 -19.42 -8.02
C PRO A 113 14.91 -17.98 -7.92
N GLN A 114 14.51 -17.12 -8.87
CA GLN A 114 14.83 -15.71 -8.82
C GLN A 114 14.17 -15.06 -7.59
N ALA A 115 14.99 -14.46 -6.72
CA ALA A 115 14.54 -13.71 -5.56
C ALA A 115 14.92 -12.24 -5.67
N ARG A 116 14.03 -11.35 -5.20
CA ARG A 116 14.33 -9.93 -5.13
C ARG A 116 15.48 -9.67 -4.16
N ARG A 117 16.52 -9.01 -4.64
CA ARG A 117 17.69 -8.59 -3.85
C ARG A 117 17.53 -7.15 -3.41
N PHE A 118 18.01 -6.84 -2.20
CA PHE A 118 18.00 -5.49 -1.64
C PHE A 118 19.40 -5.07 -1.22
N ARG A 119 19.67 -3.78 -1.27
CA ARG A 119 20.95 -3.18 -0.83
C ARG A 119 20.71 -1.86 -0.11
N ILE A 120 21.54 -1.56 0.89
CA ILE A 120 21.65 -0.28 1.58
C ILE A 120 23.12 0.12 1.50
N ASP A 121 23.44 1.26 0.91
CA ASP A 121 24.81 1.76 0.68
C ASP A 121 25.73 0.68 0.04
N ARG A 122 25.17 -0.02 -0.99
CA ARG A 122 25.81 -1.14 -1.72
C ARG A 122 25.93 -2.44 -0.93
N ALA A 123 25.76 -2.43 0.41
CA ALA A 123 25.77 -3.65 1.21
C ALA A 123 24.46 -4.43 1.04
N PRO A 124 24.50 -5.78 0.99
CA PRO A 124 23.28 -6.58 0.94
C PRO A 124 22.37 -6.33 2.15
N ALA A 125 21.06 -6.17 1.90
CA ALA A 125 20.05 -6.08 2.93
C ALA A 125 19.15 -7.33 2.90
N PRO A 126 18.71 -7.85 4.06
CA PRO A 126 18.03 -9.15 4.13
C PRO A 126 16.65 -9.15 3.47
N SER A 127 15.96 -8.00 3.47
CA SER A 127 14.61 -7.89 2.91
C SER A 127 14.20 -6.42 2.72
N ALA A 128 13.05 -6.19 2.06
CA ALA A 128 12.44 -4.86 1.98
C ALA A 128 12.11 -4.24 3.36
N ARG A 129 11.94 -5.06 4.41
CA ARG A 129 11.74 -4.57 5.77
C ARG A 129 12.91 -3.71 6.24
N ALA A 130 14.15 -4.09 5.92
CA ALA A 130 15.33 -3.30 6.30
C ALA A 130 15.33 -1.90 5.68
N LEU A 131 14.63 -1.70 4.55
CA LEU A 131 14.50 -0.40 3.90
C LEU A 131 13.47 0.51 4.59
N ALA A 132 12.56 -0.07 5.39
CA ALA A 132 11.47 0.65 6.01
C ALA A 132 11.93 1.71 7.05
N ASP A 133 13.18 1.63 7.52
CA ASP A 133 13.79 2.64 8.39
C ASP A 133 14.30 3.88 7.63
N HIS A 134 14.32 3.81 6.29
CA HIS A 134 14.78 4.89 5.42
C HIS A 134 13.63 5.54 4.64
N LEU A 135 12.60 4.77 4.25
CA LEU A 135 11.44 5.29 3.54
C LEU A 135 10.17 4.50 3.83
N ARG A 136 9.05 5.17 3.73
CA ARG A 136 7.71 4.59 3.68
C ARG A 136 7.04 5.01 2.37
N LEU A 137 6.18 4.16 1.85
CA LEU A 137 5.49 4.37 0.59
C LEU A 137 3.99 4.13 0.75
N VAL A 138 3.21 5.07 0.23
CA VAL A 138 1.75 4.96 0.12
C VAL A 138 1.39 5.26 -1.31
N TRP A 139 0.40 4.57 -1.87
CA TRP A 139 0.03 4.79 -3.27
C TRP A 139 -1.44 4.60 -3.54
N GLN A 140 -1.90 5.27 -4.60
CA GLN A 140 -3.18 5.07 -5.25
C GLN A 140 -2.98 4.86 -6.75
N THR A 141 -3.73 3.91 -7.32
CA THR A 141 -3.67 3.59 -8.75
C THR A 141 -5.08 3.46 -9.31
N PRO A 142 -5.28 3.59 -10.63
CA PRO A 142 -6.59 3.41 -11.27
C PRO A 142 -7.21 2.02 -10.99
N GLY A 143 -6.38 0.99 -10.81
CA GLY A 143 -6.87 -0.34 -10.43
C GLY A 143 -7.62 -0.40 -9.10
N MET A 144 -7.50 0.63 -8.25
CA MET A 144 -8.24 0.74 -6.99
C MET A 144 -9.59 1.45 -7.13
N ASP A 145 -9.91 2.03 -8.27
CA ASP A 145 -11.17 2.77 -8.48
C ASP A 145 -12.40 1.87 -8.28
N GLN A 146 -12.25 0.54 -8.48
CA GLN A 146 -13.30 -0.44 -8.22
C GLN A 146 -13.24 -1.10 -6.83
N LEU A 147 -12.45 -0.55 -5.89
CA LEU A 147 -12.27 -1.14 -4.56
C LEU A 147 -13.60 -1.37 -3.82
N PHE A 148 -14.51 -0.42 -3.89
CA PHE A 148 -15.77 -0.48 -3.15
C PHE A 148 -16.85 -1.33 -3.83
N THR A 149 -16.79 -1.48 -5.15
CA THR A 149 -17.74 -2.29 -5.94
C THR A 149 -17.22 -3.70 -6.22
N GLY A 150 -15.92 -3.90 -6.12
CA GLY A 150 -15.25 -5.17 -6.35
C GLY A 150 -15.45 -6.19 -5.20
N PRO A 151 -14.87 -7.38 -5.35
CA PRO A 151 -14.99 -8.45 -4.35
C PRO A 151 -14.28 -8.11 -3.04
N ALA A 152 -14.75 -8.67 -1.91
CA ALA A 152 -14.16 -8.51 -0.58
C ALA A 152 -12.66 -8.86 -0.52
N GLY A 153 -12.20 -9.77 -1.38
CA GLY A 153 -10.77 -10.12 -1.51
C GLY A 153 -9.90 -8.93 -1.88
N GLU A 154 -10.37 -8.00 -2.73
CA GLU A 154 -9.62 -6.78 -3.07
C GLU A 154 -9.58 -5.82 -1.88
N ARG A 155 -10.67 -5.66 -1.14
CA ARG A 155 -10.72 -4.84 0.07
C ARG A 155 -9.82 -5.39 1.17
N ARG A 156 -9.74 -6.72 1.35
CA ARG A 156 -8.75 -7.32 2.27
C ARG A 156 -7.32 -7.05 1.85
N ARG A 157 -7.00 -7.21 0.56
CA ARG A 157 -5.66 -6.89 0.04
C ARG A 157 -5.29 -5.42 0.19
N PHE A 158 -6.28 -4.53 0.02
CA PHE A 158 -6.12 -3.11 0.28
C PHE A 158 -5.82 -2.87 1.77
N LEU A 159 -6.63 -3.44 2.66
CA LEU A 159 -6.43 -3.35 4.11
C LEU A 159 -5.05 -3.90 4.53
N ASP A 160 -4.66 -5.08 4.06
CA ASP A 160 -3.35 -5.66 4.38
C ASP A 160 -2.20 -4.77 3.92
N ARG A 161 -2.36 -4.03 2.81
CA ARG A 161 -1.39 -3.03 2.38
C ARG A 161 -1.36 -1.82 3.31
N LEU A 162 -2.51 -1.35 3.82
CA LEU A 162 -2.54 -0.28 4.82
C LEU A 162 -1.78 -0.70 6.09
N VAL A 163 -2.05 -1.91 6.57
CA VAL A 163 -1.32 -2.48 7.72
C VAL A 163 0.17 -2.59 7.44
N LEU A 164 0.55 -3.09 6.27
CA LEU A 164 1.95 -3.33 5.88
C LEU A 164 2.80 -2.04 5.85
N ALA A 165 2.20 -0.90 5.52
CA ALA A 165 2.90 0.39 5.54
C ALA A 165 3.22 0.86 6.96
N VAL A 166 2.43 0.44 7.96
CA VAL A 166 2.63 0.73 9.39
C VAL A 166 3.48 -0.36 10.04
N ASP A 167 3.15 -1.63 9.80
CA ASP A 167 3.81 -2.83 10.34
C ASP A 167 4.43 -3.67 9.22
N PRO A 168 5.74 -3.53 8.95
CA PRO A 168 6.42 -4.24 7.86
C PRO A 168 6.41 -5.77 7.98
N ASP A 169 6.12 -6.34 9.15
CA ASP A 169 6.06 -7.79 9.38
C ASP A 169 4.71 -8.40 8.99
N HIS A 170 3.68 -7.57 8.82
CA HIS A 170 2.33 -8.02 8.50
C HIS A 170 2.29 -8.95 7.27
N GLY A 171 3.05 -8.63 6.23
CA GLY A 171 3.11 -9.46 5.02
C GLY A 171 3.61 -10.88 5.27
N THR A 172 4.58 -11.05 6.17
CA THR A 172 5.08 -12.38 6.57
C THR A 172 4.00 -13.18 7.29
N ARG A 173 3.24 -12.53 8.18
CA ARG A 173 2.13 -13.14 8.93
C ARG A 173 0.98 -13.56 8.00
N VAL A 174 0.58 -12.70 7.07
CA VAL A 174 -0.47 -13.01 6.06
C VAL A 174 -0.05 -14.19 5.19
N ASN A 175 1.18 -14.20 4.67
CA ASN A 175 1.71 -15.31 3.89
C ASN A 175 1.81 -16.61 4.71
N GLY A 176 2.16 -16.50 6.01
CA GLY A 176 2.15 -17.61 6.96
C GLY A 176 0.76 -18.19 7.11
N LEU A 177 -0.23 -17.34 7.39
CA LEU A 177 -1.63 -17.75 7.51
C LEU A 177 -2.16 -18.45 6.27
N GLU A 178 -1.87 -17.90 5.07
CA GLU A 178 -2.28 -18.53 3.82
C GLU A 178 -1.66 -19.93 3.63
N ARG A 179 -0.40 -20.12 4.03
CA ARG A 179 0.26 -21.43 4.00
C ARG A 179 -0.35 -22.41 4.99
N ALA A 180 -0.57 -21.96 6.23
CA ALA A 180 -1.19 -22.77 7.29
C ALA A 180 -2.62 -23.20 6.90
N LEU A 181 -3.42 -22.29 6.32
CA LEU A 181 -4.75 -22.61 5.80
C LEU A 181 -4.70 -23.65 4.67
N ARG A 182 -3.78 -23.50 3.70
CA ARG A 182 -3.60 -24.50 2.64
C ARG A 182 -3.20 -25.87 3.20
N ASN A 183 -2.31 -25.89 4.18
CA ASN A 183 -1.90 -27.12 4.84
C ASN A 183 -3.07 -27.81 5.57
N ARG A 184 -3.84 -27.05 6.36
CA ARG A 184 -5.05 -27.57 7.02
C ARG A 184 -6.07 -28.10 6.00
N ASN A 185 -6.36 -27.34 4.94
CA ASN A 185 -7.31 -27.78 3.92
C ASN A 185 -6.89 -29.10 3.27
N ARG A 186 -5.59 -29.26 2.94
CA ARG A 186 -5.05 -30.51 2.40
C ARG A 186 -5.24 -31.68 3.37
N LEU A 187 -4.95 -31.47 4.67
CA LEU A 187 -5.14 -32.52 5.68
C LEU A 187 -6.62 -32.95 5.82
N LEU A 188 -7.54 -32.00 5.68
CA LEU A 188 -8.98 -32.29 5.68
C LEU A 188 -9.43 -33.06 4.43
N GLU A 189 -8.85 -32.73 3.27
CA GLU A 189 -9.15 -33.40 1.99
C GLU A 189 -8.63 -34.85 1.95
N GLU A 190 -7.46 -35.12 2.51
CA GLU A 190 -6.85 -36.45 2.60
C GLU A 190 -7.66 -37.41 3.48
N GLY A 191 -8.57 -36.93 4.35
CA GLY A 191 -9.56 -37.69 5.12
C GLY A 191 -9.03 -38.70 6.13
N ALA A 192 -7.76 -39.09 6.01
CA ALA A 192 -7.06 -40.06 6.85
C ALA A 192 -5.95 -39.42 7.69
N ALA A 193 -5.90 -38.07 7.75
CA ALA A 193 -4.89 -37.41 8.53
C ALA A 193 -5.02 -37.73 10.01
N ASP A 194 -3.91 -38.11 10.66
CA ASP A 194 -3.85 -38.26 12.12
C ASP A 194 -4.40 -36.99 12.77
N ARG A 195 -5.36 -37.14 13.67
CA ARG A 195 -6.01 -36.07 14.41
C ARG A 195 -4.97 -35.10 15.02
N ARG A 196 -3.81 -35.59 15.42
CA ARG A 196 -2.73 -34.79 16.01
C ARG A 196 -2.13 -33.81 14.99
N TRP A 197 -1.96 -34.22 13.73
CA TRP A 197 -1.48 -33.35 12.66
C TRP A 197 -2.47 -32.21 12.37
N LEU A 198 -3.76 -32.55 12.36
CA LEU A 198 -4.80 -31.56 12.15
C LEU A 198 -4.88 -30.56 13.30
N GLU A 199 -4.78 -31.04 14.55
CA GLU A 199 -4.75 -30.19 15.75
C GLU A 199 -3.52 -29.26 15.76
N ALA A 200 -2.35 -29.73 15.32
CA ALA A 200 -1.14 -28.91 15.16
C ALA A 200 -1.31 -27.83 14.07
N ALA A 201 -1.87 -28.20 12.92
CA ALA A 201 -2.16 -27.23 11.85
C ALA A 201 -3.19 -26.17 12.31
N GLU A 202 -4.22 -26.56 13.06
CA GLU A 202 -5.23 -25.65 13.60
C GLU A 202 -4.67 -24.70 14.65
N HIS A 203 -3.67 -25.16 15.42
CA HIS A 203 -2.95 -24.30 16.35
C HIS A 203 -2.19 -23.19 15.60
N GLU A 204 -1.40 -23.55 14.58
CA GLU A 204 -0.69 -22.59 13.73
C GLU A 204 -1.64 -21.60 13.03
N VAL A 205 -2.75 -22.11 12.50
CA VAL A 205 -3.79 -21.26 11.87
C VAL A 205 -4.36 -20.28 12.87
N ALA A 206 -4.67 -20.72 14.12
CA ALA A 206 -5.28 -19.85 15.13
C ALA A 206 -4.34 -18.73 15.58
N GLU A 207 -3.08 -19.02 15.85
CA GLU A 207 -2.06 -18.05 16.23
C GLU A 207 -1.89 -16.97 15.14
N LEU A 208 -1.67 -17.39 13.89
CA LEU A 208 -1.47 -16.47 12.78
C LEU A 208 -2.75 -15.67 12.46
N ALA A 209 -3.92 -16.28 12.54
CA ALA A 209 -5.19 -15.61 12.27
C ALA A 209 -5.49 -14.51 13.28
N VAL A 210 -5.31 -14.78 14.57
CA VAL A 210 -5.52 -13.79 15.65
C VAL A 210 -4.53 -12.65 15.48
N THR A 211 -3.28 -12.93 15.18
CA THR A 211 -2.26 -11.90 14.95
C THR A 211 -2.61 -11.01 13.74
N VAL A 212 -3.05 -11.59 12.62
CA VAL A 212 -3.49 -10.84 11.43
C VAL A 212 -4.72 -10.00 11.72
N ALA A 213 -5.74 -10.57 12.36
CA ALA A 213 -6.97 -9.86 12.73
C ALA A 213 -6.70 -8.69 13.70
N ALA A 214 -5.83 -8.88 14.69
CA ALA A 214 -5.43 -7.85 15.64
C ALA A 214 -4.73 -6.68 14.95
N ALA A 215 -3.79 -6.94 14.03
CA ALA A 215 -3.07 -5.91 13.29
C ALA A 215 -4.01 -5.11 12.37
N ARG A 216 -4.93 -5.77 11.68
CA ARG A 216 -5.97 -5.12 10.86
C ARG A 216 -6.86 -4.21 11.71
N ARG A 217 -7.34 -4.73 12.84
CA ARG A 217 -8.21 -4.00 13.75
C ARG A 217 -7.52 -2.79 14.36
N ASP A 218 -6.28 -2.92 14.82
CA ASP A 218 -5.50 -1.79 15.35
C ASP A 218 -5.34 -0.70 14.31
N THR A 219 -4.96 -1.05 13.07
CA THR A 219 -4.80 -0.10 11.96
C THR A 219 -6.11 0.60 11.64
N VAL A 220 -7.23 -0.13 11.53
CA VAL A 220 -8.55 0.45 11.28
C VAL A 220 -8.96 1.38 12.43
N SER A 221 -8.76 0.99 13.68
CA SER A 221 -9.10 1.81 14.85
C SER A 221 -8.32 3.12 14.89
N ARG A 222 -7.03 3.09 14.61
CA ARG A 222 -6.17 4.29 14.53
C ARG A 222 -6.60 5.19 13.37
N LEU A 223 -6.93 4.60 12.21
CA LEU A 223 -7.36 5.34 11.04
C LEU A 223 -8.73 6.01 11.28
N VAL A 224 -9.67 5.33 11.94
CA VAL A 224 -10.94 5.90 12.37
C VAL A 224 -10.73 7.07 13.33
N ALA A 225 -9.85 6.93 14.31
CA ALA A 225 -9.56 8.00 15.26
C ALA A 225 -8.96 9.23 14.56
N LEU A 226 -8.03 9.02 13.62
CA LEU A 226 -7.41 10.10 12.86
C LEU A 226 -8.44 10.82 11.96
N ILE A 227 -9.22 10.07 11.17
CA ILE A 227 -10.29 10.64 10.32
C ILE A 227 -11.29 11.44 11.17
N SER A 228 -11.62 10.95 12.35
CA SER A 228 -12.57 11.64 13.25
C SER A 228 -11.99 12.93 13.82
N ALA A 229 -10.68 12.96 14.13
CA ALA A 229 -9.98 14.13 14.65
C ALA A 229 -9.78 15.22 13.58
N GLU A 230 -9.52 14.81 12.33
CA GLU A 230 -9.29 15.71 11.19
C GLU A 230 -10.59 16.08 10.44
N ARG A 231 -11.73 15.61 10.93
CA ARG A 231 -13.03 15.80 10.30
C ARG A 231 -13.36 17.30 10.17
N GLN A 232 -13.28 17.81 8.96
CA GLN A 232 -13.72 19.16 8.59
C GLN A 232 -15.05 19.07 7.86
N GLN A 233 -16.05 19.86 8.29
CA GLN A 233 -17.38 19.87 7.67
C GLN A 233 -17.35 20.40 6.22
N ASP A 234 -16.39 21.24 5.89
CA ASP A 234 -16.26 21.93 4.59
C ASP A 234 -15.18 21.32 3.69
N SER A 235 -14.66 20.11 4.01
CA SER A 235 -13.69 19.46 3.15
C SER A 235 -14.31 19.04 1.82
N LEU A 236 -13.63 19.31 0.71
CA LEU A 236 -14.00 18.84 -0.63
C LEU A 236 -13.84 17.33 -0.79
N PHE A 237 -13.10 16.69 0.13
CA PHE A 237 -13.01 15.24 0.22
C PHE A 237 -13.93 14.73 1.33
N PRO A 238 -14.87 13.81 1.00
CA PRO A 238 -15.72 13.22 2.01
C PRO A 238 -14.89 12.35 2.95
N PHE A 239 -15.14 12.47 4.26
CA PHE A 239 -14.55 11.53 5.20
C PHE A 239 -15.17 10.14 5.05
N ALA A 240 -14.31 9.11 5.18
CA ALA A 240 -14.75 7.72 5.19
C ALA A 240 -15.12 7.28 6.60
N GLU A 241 -16.29 6.65 6.74
CA GLU A 241 -16.58 5.81 7.90
C GLU A 241 -16.16 4.39 7.54
N ILE A 242 -15.20 3.83 8.27
CA ILE A 242 -14.66 2.51 8.00
C ILE A 242 -14.92 1.57 9.17
N ALA A 243 -15.26 0.34 8.85
CA ALA A 243 -15.45 -0.75 9.82
C ALA A 243 -14.87 -2.05 9.28
N LEU A 244 -14.38 -2.88 10.18
CA LEU A 244 -13.89 -4.22 9.86
C LEU A 244 -14.92 -5.25 10.34
N THR A 245 -15.37 -6.12 9.45
CA THR A 245 -16.30 -7.20 9.75
C THR A 245 -15.63 -8.54 9.57
N GLY A 246 -15.89 -9.47 10.48
CA GLY A 246 -15.33 -10.82 10.45
C GLY A 246 -15.44 -11.49 11.82
N ASP A 247 -15.50 -12.82 11.83
CA ASP A 247 -15.67 -13.59 13.07
C ASP A 247 -14.45 -13.43 13.99
N ILE A 248 -13.25 -13.50 13.43
CA ILE A 248 -12.01 -13.42 14.23
C ILE A 248 -11.75 -12.00 14.68
N GLU A 249 -12.04 -11.02 13.84
CA GLU A 249 -11.98 -9.60 14.20
C GLU A 249 -12.94 -9.26 15.36
N ALA A 250 -14.11 -9.89 15.39
CA ALA A 250 -15.06 -9.78 16.51
C ALA A 250 -14.53 -10.45 17.80
N LEU A 251 -13.91 -11.62 17.70
CA LEU A 251 -13.26 -12.29 18.83
C LEU A 251 -12.17 -11.42 19.45
N VAL A 252 -11.23 -10.93 18.62
CA VAL A 252 -10.13 -10.06 19.05
C VAL A 252 -10.64 -8.73 19.63
N ALA A 253 -11.84 -8.29 19.24
CA ALA A 253 -12.48 -7.12 19.84
C ALA A 253 -12.97 -7.35 21.26
N GLY A 254 -13.44 -8.56 21.57
CA GLY A 254 -14.17 -8.88 22.79
C GLY A 254 -13.36 -9.61 23.86
N MET A 255 -12.16 -10.11 23.54
CA MET A 255 -11.38 -10.91 24.48
C MET A 255 -9.87 -10.80 24.27
N PRO A 256 -9.04 -11.19 25.27
CA PRO A 256 -7.59 -11.25 25.13
C PRO A 256 -7.15 -12.21 24.02
N ALA A 257 -5.99 -11.93 23.39
CA ALA A 257 -5.48 -12.68 22.23
C ALA A 257 -5.44 -14.20 22.46
N LEU A 258 -4.89 -14.65 23.58
CA LEU A 258 -4.81 -16.08 23.90
C LEU A 258 -6.20 -16.74 23.99
N ALA A 259 -7.18 -16.07 24.59
CA ALA A 259 -8.56 -16.57 24.63
C ALA A 259 -9.21 -16.61 23.24
N ALA A 260 -8.89 -15.63 22.39
CA ALA A 260 -9.34 -15.61 20.99
C ALA A 260 -8.72 -16.77 20.18
N GLU A 261 -7.44 -17.08 20.40
CA GLU A 261 -6.75 -18.22 19.78
C GLU A 261 -7.41 -19.55 20.20
N ASP A 262 -7.63 -19.75 21.52
CA ASP A 262 -8.30 -20.95 22.04
C ASP A 262 -9.71 -21.10 21.49
N ARG A 263 -10.47 -20.01 21.45
CA ARG A 263 -11.82 -20.03 20.88
C ARG A 263 -11.82 -20.34 19.38
N TYR A 264 -10.93 -19.70 18.64
CA TYR A 264 -10.84 -19.95 17.18
C TYR A 264 -10.39 -21.38 16.89
N ARG A 265 -9.46 -21.93 17.65
CA ARG A 265 -9.05 -23.32 17.54
C ARG A 265 -10.23 -24.30 17.78
N ALA A 266 -11.05 -24.01 18.79
CA ALA A 266 -12.29 -24.77 19.01
C ALA A 266 -13.26 -24.66 17.81
N MET A 267 -13.44 -23.45 17.24
CA MET A 267 -14.27 -23.23 16.06
C MET A 267 -13.76 -24.00 14.83
N LEU A 268 -12.43 -24.04 14.63
CA LEU A 268 -11.82 -24.82 13.54
C LEU A 268 -12.12 -26.32 13.72
N ALA A 269 -11.99 -26.84 14.95
CA ALA A 269 -12.29 -28.25 15.26
C ALA A 269 -13.78 -28.59 15.06
N GLU A 270 -14.69 -27.71 15.49
CA GLU A 270 -16.14 -27.85 15.31
C GLU A 270 -16.55 -27.85 13.84
N ASN A 271 -15.83 -27.12 12.98
CA ASN A 271 -16.16 -26.94 11.57
C ASN A 271 -15.45 -27.91 10.61
N ARG A 272 -14.63 -28.85 11.09
CA ARG A 272 -13.84 -29.77 10.25
C ARG A 272 -14.68 -30.43 9.16
N GLY A 273 -15.87 -30.97 9.49
CA GLY A 273 -16.75 -31.63 8.52
C GLY A 273 -17.30 -30.71 7.44
N ARG A 274 -17.64 -29.44 7.81
CA ARG A 274 -18.12 -28.42 6.86
C ARG A 274 -17.01 -27.93 5.95
N ASP A 275 -15.83 -27.72 6.52
CA ASP A 275 -14.65 -27.26 5.80
C ASP A 275 -14.16 -28.33 4.82
N ALA A 276 -14.14 -29.60 5.23
CA ALA A 276 -13.81 -30.72 4.35
C ALA A 276 -14.79 -30.82 3.17
N ALA A 277 -16.11 -30.74 3.44
CA ALA A 277 -17.13 -30.74 2.40
C ALA A 277 -17.03 -29.58 1.43
N ALA A 278 -16.56 -28.39 1.91
CA ALA A 278 -16.36 -27.20 1.09
C ALA A 278 -14.99 -27.16 0.39
N GLY A 279 -14.08 -28.07 0.69
CA GLY A 279 -12.69 -28.07 0.21
C GLY A 279 -11.85 -26.87 0.71
N ARG A 280 -12.32 -26.17 1.75
CA ARG A 280 -11.67 -24.97 2.27
C ARG A 280 -12.13 -24.62 3.68
N THR A 281 -11.29 -23.95 4.45
CA THR A 281 -11.65 -23.33 5.72
C THR A 281 -12.62 -22.16 5.47
N LEU A 282 -13.78 -22.15 6.15
CA LEU A 282 -14.88 -21.21 5.94
C LEU A 282 -14.86 -20.02 6.90
N ILE A 283 -14.17 -20.12 8.03
CA ILE A 283 -14.10 -19.11 9.09
C ILE A 283 -12.67 -18.65 9.26
N GLY A 284 -12.42 -17.34 9.28
CA GLY A 284 -11.09 -16.78 9.51
C GLY A 284 -10.89 -15.41 8.89
N PRO A 285 -9.74 -14.73 9.12
CA PRO A 285 -9.47 -13.39 8.57
C PRO A 285 -9.45 -13.35 7.03
N HIS A 286 -9.34 -14.49 6.36
CA HIS A 286 -9.45 -14.61 4.90
C HIS A 286 -10.90 -14.46 4.39
N THR A 287 -11.88 -14.41 5.29
CA THR A 287 -13.31 -14.16 4.97
C THR A 287 -13.79 -12.79 5.44
N SER A 288 -13.01 -12.05 6.22
CA SER A 288 -13.37 -10.71 6.70
C SER A 288 -13.52 -9.68 5.58
N ASP A 289 -14.16 -8.55 5.87
CA ASP A 289 -14.33 -7.48 4.91
C ASP A 289 -14.11 -6.09 5.55
N LEU A 290 -13.57 -5.17 4.76
CA LEU A 290 -13.48 -3.75 5.08
C LEU A 290 -14.71 -3.05 4.52
N VAL A 291 -15.62 -2.66 5.41
CA VAL A 291 -16.81 -1.89 5.06
C VAL A 291 -16.46 -0.41 5.06
N VAL A 292 -16.78 0.29 3.98
CA VAL A 292 -16.54 1.73 3.83
C VAL A 292 -17.86 2.43 3.51
N ARG A 293 -18.18 3.50 4.24
CA ARG A 293 -19.34 4.36 4.02
C ARG A 293 -18.90 5.80 3.75
N HIS A 294 -19.67 6.48 2.95
CA HIS A 294 -19.51 7.90 2.70
C HIS A 294 -20.13 8.66 3.89
N GLY A 295 -19.30 9.16 4.80
CA GLY A 295 -19.77 9.76 6.05
C GLY A 295 -20.84 10.84 5.89
N PRO A 296 -20.64 11.91 5.07
CA PRO A 296 -21.64 12.96 4.91
C PRO A 296 -22.99 12.47 4.37
N LYS A 297 -23.02 11.39 3.58
CA LYS A 297 -24.26 10.83 3.00
C LYS A 297 -24.84 9.67 3.77
N GLY A 298 -24.07 9.04 4.65
CA GLY A 298 -24.48 7.83 5.37
C GLY A 298 -24.70 6.61 4.46
N LEU A 299 -24.27 6.65 3.17
CA LEU A 299 -24.43 5.59 2.20
C LEU A 299 -23.19 4.68 2.17
N GLU A 300 -23.37 3.41 1.81
CA GLU A 300 -22.22 2.56 1.51
C GLU A 300 -21.46 3.11 0.30
N ALA A 301 -20.13 3.06 0.35
CA ALA A 301 -19.27 3.60 -0.72
C ALA A 301 -19.62 3.02 -2.11
N ARG A 302 -20.03 1.74 -2.19
CA ARG A 302 -20.43 1.10 -3.45
C ARG A 302 -21.70 1.69 -4.08
N GLN A 303 -22.52 2.43 -3.32
CA GLN A 303 -23.75 3.07 -3.78
C GLN A 303 -23.52 4.51 -4.25
N CYS A 304 -22.34 5.06 -4.01
CA CYS A 304 -21.95 6.38 -4.43
C CYS A 304 -21.56 6.42 -5.91
N SER A 305 -21.58 7.60 -6.53
CA SER A 305 -21.09 7.82 -7.88
C SER A 305 -19.59 7.51 -7.99
N THR A 306 -19.09 7.22 -9.20
CA THR A 306 -17.67 6.93 -9.43
C THR A 306 -16.75 8.05 -8.97
N GLY A 307 -17.14 9.32 -9.21
CA GLY A 307 -16.39 10.48 -8.72
C GLY A 307 -16.34 10.59 -7.20
N GLU A 308 -17.43 10.26 -6.51
CA GLU A 308 -17.49 10.22 -5.04
C GLU A 308 -16.68 9.05 -4.48
N GLN A 309 -16.75 7.88 -5.09
CA GLN A 309 -15.93 6.73 -4.72
C GLN A 309 -14.46 7.06 -4.82
N LYS A 310 -14.04 7.74 -5.89
CA LYS A 310 -12.66 8.15 -6.07
C LYS A 310 -12.22 9.20 -5.05
N ALA A 311 -13.06 10.20 -4.78
CA ALA A 311 -12.78 11.20 -3.74
C ALA A 311 -12.67 10.56 -2.35
N LEU A 312 -13.55 9.60 -2.04
CA LEU A 312 -13.54 8.84 -0.79
C LEU A 312 -12.28 7.98 -0.65
N LEU A 313 -11.88 7.29 -1.72
CA LEU A 313 -10.65 6.50 -1.76
C LEU A 313 -9.42 7.40 -1.57
N THR A 314 -9.36 8.54 -2.25
CA THR A 314 -8.26 9.50 -2.13
C THR A 314 -8.17 10.03 -0.70
N GLY A 315 -9.28 10.46 -0.10
CA GLY A 315 -9.31 10.89 1.30
C GLY A 315 -8.83 9.80 2.27
N LEU A 316 -9.22 8.54 2.03
CA LEU A 316 -8.75 7.40 2.83
C LEU A 316 -7.24 7.15 2.68
N VAL A 317 -6.70 7.28 1.46
CA VAL A 317 -5.25 7.14 1.20
C VAL A 317 -4.45 8.28 1.85
N LEU A 318 -4.95 9.52 1.82
CA LEU A 318 -4.32 10.66 2.49
C LEU A 318 -4.34 10.49 4.02
N ALA A 319 -5.48 10.13 4.61
CA ALA A 319 -5.56 9.83 6.03
C ALA A 319 -4.62 8.69 6.43
N HIS A 320 -4.48 7.67 5.59
CA HIS A 320 -3.50 6.61 5.81
C HIS A 320 -2.05 7.11 5.72
N ALA A 321 -1.72 8.04 4.83
CA ALA A 321 -0.39 8.64 4.77
C ALA A 321 -0.05 9.40 6.07
N HIS A 322 -1.02 10.13 6.63
CA HIS A 322 -0.88 10.76 7.96
C HIS A 322 -0.69 9.71 9.07
N LEU A 323 -1.46 8.61 9.03
CA LEU A 323 -1.29 7.51 10.00
C LEU A 323 0.11 6.89 9.94
N VAL A 324 0.63 6.64 8.73
CA VAL A 324 2.00 6.10 8.54
C VAL A 324 3.03 7.06 9.10
N ALA A 325 2.92 8.36 8.84
CA ALA A 325 3.81 9.37 9.39
C ALA A 325 3.78 9.37 10.93
N ALA A 326 2.58 9.40 11.52
CA ALA A 326 2.41 9.39 12.97
C ALA A 326 2.95 8.10 13.64
N ALA A 327 2.76 6.95 13.00
CA ALA A 327 3.14 5.66 13.56
C ALA A 327 4.65 5.36 13.41
N SER A 328 5.27 5.80 12.31
CA SER A 328 6.67 5.46 12.00
C SER A 328 7.66 6.60 12.26
N GLY A 329 7.20 7.83 12.45
CA GLY A 329 8.06 9.03 12.48
C GLY A 329 8.61 9.42 11.09
N ILE A 330 8.19 8.71 10.02
CA ILE A 330 8.65 8.93 8.65
C ILE A 330 7.44 9.33 7.79
N VAL A 331 7.47 10.53 7.23
CA VAL A 331 6.45 10.96 6.26
C VAL A 331 6.60 10.10 5.01
N PRO A 332 5.55 9.37 4.59
CA PRO A 332 5.67 8.49 3.43
C PRO A 332 5.82 9.29 2.13
N ILE A 333 6.57 8.72 1.20
CA ILE A 333 6.51 9.15 -0.20
C ILE A 333 5.18 8.67 -0.78
N VAL A 334 4.41 9.59 -1.37
CA VAL A 334 3.08 9.30 -1.91
C VAL A 334 3.17 9.15 -3.43
N LEU A 335 2.67 8.03 -3.96
CA LEU A 335 2.65 7.74 -5.39
C LEU A 335 1.19 7.74 -5.89
N LEU A 336 0.84 8.66 -6.77
CA LEU A 336 -0.52 8.83 -7.29
C LEU A 336 -0.54 8.65 -8.80
N ASP A 337 -1.07 7.53 -9.25
CA ASP A 337 -1.14 7.20 -10.67
C ASP A 337 -2.46 7.69 -11.27
N GLU A 338 -2.38 8.50 -12.34
CA GLU A 338 -3.51 9.08 -13.09
C GLU A 338 -4.54 9.84 -12.22
N ILE A 339 -4.08 10.47 -11.13
CA ILE A 339 -4.98 11.06 -10.14
C ILE A 339 -5.71 12.31 -10.65
N ALA A 340 -5.05 13.13 -11.46
CA ALA A 340 -5.57 14.43 -11.88
C ALA A 340 -6.72 14.34 -12.91
N ALA A 341 -6.82 13.24 -13.66
CA ALA A 341 -7.75 13.11 -14.80
C ALA A 341 -9.23 13.07 -14.42
N HIS A 342 -9.56 12.86 -13.14
CA HIS A 342 -10.93 12.55 -12.72
C HIS A 342 -11.52 13.53 -11.70
N PHE A 343 -10.75 14.54 -11.31
CA PHE A 343 -11.23 15.59 -10.40
C PHE A 343 -11.54 16.89 -11.16
N ASP A 344 -12.61 17.53 -10.76
CA ASP A 344 -12.88 18.90 -11.15
C ASP A 344 -11.76 19.84 -10.60
N PRO A 345 -11.59 21.04 -11.16
CA PRO A 345 -10.52 21.96 -10.77
C PRO A 345 -10.49 22.25 -9.25
N LEU A 346 -11.65 22.40 -8.60
CA LEU A 346 -11.70 22.73 -7.17
C LEU A 346 -11.18 21.56 -6.31
N ARG A 347 -11.62 20.33 -6.60
CA ARG A 347 -11.13 19.14 -5.88
C ARG A 347 -9.66 18.88 -6.15
N ARG A 348 -9.20 19.16 -7.37
CA ARG A 348 -7.80 19.00 -7.72
C ARG A 348 -6.91 19.98 -6.97
N ALA A 349 -7.28 21.27 -6.87
CA ALA A 349 -6.59 22.26 -6.06
C ALA A 349 -6.52 21.84 -4.59
N ALA A 350 -7.67 21.40 -4.02
CA ALA A 350 -7.72 20.91 -2.65
C ALA A 350 -6.81 19.68 -2.43
N LEU A 351 -6.76 18.74 -3.39
CA LEU A 351 -5.83 17.61 -3.34
C LEU A 351 -4.38 18.08 -3.27
N PHE A 352 -4.00 19.02 -4.13
CA PHE A 352 -2.64 19.53 -4.16
C PHE A 352 -2.25 20.24 -2.86
N ASP A 353 -3.17 21.00 -2.26
CA ASP A 353 -2.94 21.65 -0.98
C ASP A 353 -2.79 20.63 0.16
N GLU A 354 -3.61 19.58 0.20
CA GLU A 354 -3.47 18.48 1.16
C GLU A 354 -2.13 17.76 1.00
N LEU A 355 -1.70 17.47 -0.23
CA LEU A 355 -0.42 16.82 -0.51
C LEU A 355 0.77 17.68 -0.09
N VAL A 356 0.72 18.98 -0.32
CA VAL A 356 1.72 19.94 0.19
C VAL A 356 1.68 19.98 1.71
N GLY A 357 0.47 19.97 2.29
CA GLY A 357 0.26 19.91 3.73
C GLY A 357 0.88 18.68 4.40
N LEU A 358 0.90 17.53 3.75
CA LEU A 358 1.54 16.30 4.24
C LEU A 358 3.05 16.49 4.45
N GLY A 359 3.70 17.30 3.60
CA GLY A 359 5.11 17.70 3.72
C GLY A 359 6.11 16.62 3.35
N GLY A 360 5.68 15.55 2.73
CA GLY A 360 6.51 14.49 2.13
C GLY A 360 6.75 14.70 0.63
N GLN A 361 7.55 13.84 0.01
CA GLN A 361 7.67 13.83 -1.43
C GLN A 361 6.47 13.12 -2.07
N VAL A 362 5.94 13.73 -3.14
CA VAL A 362 4.78 13.23 -3.88
C VAL A 362 5.15 13.03 -5.35
N TRP A 363 4.79 11.87 -5.88
CA TRP A 363 4.92 11.54 -7.29
C TRP A 363 3.53 11.36 -7.90
N MET A 364 3.26 12.09 -8.96
CA MET A 364 1.98 12.05 -9.66
C MET A 364 2.19 11.75 -11.13
N THR A 365 1.23 11.08 -11.75
CA THR A 365 1.20 10.88 -13.20
C THR A 365 -0.05 11.47 -13.81
N GLY A 366 0.05 11.92 -15.04
CA GLY A 366 -1.06 12.38 -15.85
C GLY A 366 -0.76 12.32 -17.35
N ALA A 367 -1.80 12.42 -18.17
CA ALA A 367 -1.64 12.42 -19.61
C ALA A 367 -1.16 13.78 -20.14
N ASP A 368 -1.54 14.88 -19.47
CA ASP A 368 -1.38 16.26 -19.91
C ASP A 368 -0.81 17.14 -18.81
N ASP A 369 0.07 18.07 -19.17
CA ASP A 369 0.65 19.08 -18.28
C ASP A 369 -0.41 20.05 -17.77
N ALA A 370 -1.46 20.34 -18.57
CA ALA A 370 -2.53 21.27 -18.19
C ALA A 370 -3.28 20.86 -16.92
N ALA A 371 -3.37 19.56 -16.64
CA ALA A 371 -3.96 19.06 -15.40
C ALA A 371 -3.16 19.44 -14.15
N PHE A 372 -1.91 19.87 -14.28
CA PHE A 372 -1.00 20.23 -13.21
C PHE A 372 -0.54 21.71 -13.27
N ALA A 373 -1.20 22.53 -14.08
CA ALA A 373 -0.84 23.95 -14.25
C ALA A 373 -0.76 24.71 -12.92
N GLU A 374 -1.58 24.35 -11.92
CA GLU A 374 -1.57 24.94 -10.58
C GLU A 374 -0.30 24.60 -9.77
N LEU A 375 0.49 23.62 -10.22
CA LEU A 375 1.72 23.19 -9.57
C LEU A 375 2.99 23.65 -10.30
N THR A 376 2.90 24.44 -11.37
CA THR A 376 4.05 24.79 -12.24
C THR A 376 5.22 25.37 -11.45
N ASP A 377 4.96 26.21 -10.45
CA ASP A 377 6.00 26.82 -9.61
C ASP A 377 6.37 25.99 -8.37
N ARG A 378 5.68 24.86 -8.12
CA ARG A 378 5.79 24.05 -6.90
C ARG A 378 6.24 22.62 -7.19
N ALA A 379 6.27 22.20 -8.47
CA ALA A 379 6.57 20.84 -8.89
C ALA A 379 7.66 20.79 -9.97
N GLN A 380 8.40 19.71 -9.97
CA GLN A 380 9.27 19.33 -11.09
C GLN A 380 8.42 18.53 -12.09
N ILE A 381 8.07 19.16 -13.23
CA ILE A 381 7.31 18.52 -14.30
C ILE A 381 8.30 17.84 -15.24
N LEU A 382 8.07 16.55 -15.47
CA LEU A 382 8.91 15.67 -16.27
C LEU A 382 8.10 15.04 -17.37
N ARG A 383 8.54 15.19 -18.62
CA ARG A 383 7.89 14.60 -19.78
C ARG A 383 8.43 13.20 -20.05
N VAL A 384 7.53 12.24 -20.08
CA VAL A 384 7.83 10.82 -20.31
C VAL A 384 7.50 10.47 -21.75
N THR A 385 8.48 9.93 -22.44
CA THR A 385 8.34 9.28 -23.77
C THR A 385 8.88 7.85 -23.65
N PRO A 386 8.58 6.94 -24.59
CA PRO A 386 9.03 5.55 -24.50
C PRO A 386 10.53 5.42 -24.23
N GLY A 387 10.88 4.90 -23.05
CA GLY A 387 12.26 4.68 -22.61
C GLY A 387 13.04 5.93 -22.18
N ARG A 388 12.43 7.11 -22.14
CA ARG A 388 13.09 8.39 -21.82
C ARG A 388 12.25 9.29 -20.94
N ILE A 389 12.94 10.05 -20.08
CA ILE A 389 12.33 11.15 -19.31
C ILE A 389 13.18 12.41 -19.53
N SER A 390 12.53 13.51 -19.79
CA SER A 390 13.15 14.84 -19.94
C SER A 390 12.46 15.85 -19.03
N ARG A 391 13.14 16.96 -18.68
CA ARG A 391 12.45 18.08 -18.02
C ARG A 391 11.41 18.64 -19.02
N GLY A 392 10.22 18.93 -18.53
CA GLY A 392 9.23 19.76 -19.24
C GLY A 392 9.80 21.19 -19.39
N ASN A 393 9.39 21.84 -20.48
CA ASN A 393 9.76 23.24 -20.70
C ASN A 393 9.02 24.16 -19.76
#